data_9d4ade1f6be8be01b017361edf0a4e2e
#
_entry.id   9d4ade1f6be8be01b017361edf0a4e2e
#
_cell.length_a   1.000
_cell.length_b   1.000
_cell.length_c   1.000
_cell.angle_alpha   90.00
_cell.angle_beta   90.00
_cell.angle_gamma   90.00
#
_symmetry.space_group_name_H-M   'P 1'
#
loop_
_entity.id
_entity.type
_entity.pdbx_description
1 polymer ?
#
loop_
_entity_poly.entity_id
_entity_poly.type
_entity_poly.pdbx_seq_one_letter_code
_entity_poly.pdbx_strand_id
1 'polypeptide(L)'
;MKKLIIIAGLILLIACAGFLYFKKDVLKTTDFKPANSKAKSILDLRPSIIAKLQQVVKDASEGLYILSIDKLEPDVLASKLDVIDGTISVDTTAMQQLDQLKKLPDDVFIIKFHSLHIDGIGIGDLLHKKTIDITGASLNDPVIHIYHKARSYNKEEHKKNDSLTLYQRLMGQMKKIAITAINITHGTLIIHDVAQPKRLTKFNDITIRMNDILIDSSTQYDAGRFLFAKHALLETRNYTFPTPDSLYYVRLGRISLTAEKHEVTVLNAQLQHRGSRQEFEKRLHGRDEMYDVSLPKVVLHNVNWWQLVNREKIVSTKTDFYGGTVSVFSDLSIPLGAKKPMNHFPHQLVMMIPVPVLVSELNFHQLKVIFQQYNPETRSIGMVTCTNISGTARHITNIRDEIRRLPYTSLTAKALFMNKVPMAVRFKFNLANYQSGQFSANVNMDTLNKITINPIAEPLGRFTVKNGQMQQGTAHIEGDNFNLHGTVEIFYTDLHITPLKSDSTHGELKKNHLKSFFANTVFIKNENPSGNDLRQPAVTVGRDHHQNFVAYIWTAILTGLCKTMGIPVKLVVKNE
;
A
#
# COMPACT_ATOMS: atom_id res chain seq x y z
N MET A 1 -12.00 5.25 -2.97
CA MET A 1 -12.82 5.80 -1.87
C MET A 1 -13.30 7.22 -2.16
N LYS A 2 -12.41 8.21 -2.49
CA LYS A 2 -12.82 9.60 -2.81
C LYS A 2 -13.93 9.64 -3.88
N LYS A 3 -13.77 8.91 -5.00
CA LYS A 3 -14.78 8.83 -6.07
C LYS A 3 -16.11 8.27 -5.57
N LEU A 4 -16.10 7.26 -4.71
CA LEU A 4 -17.31 6.68 -4.12
C LEU A 4 -18.09 7.69 -3.27
N ILE A 5 -17.41 8.46 -2.44
CA ILE A 5 -18.04 9.44 -1.55
C ILE A 5 -18.59 10.60 -2.35
N ILE A 6 -17.88 11.06 -3.38
CA ILE A 6 -18.35 12.10 -4.28
C ILE A 6 -19.61 11.64 -5.04
N ILE A 7 -19.62 10.39 -5.54
CA ILE A 7 -20.76 9.81 -6.24
C ILE A 7 -21.95 9.63 -5.30
N ALA A 8 -21.74 9.10 -4.09
CA ALA A 8 -22.80 8.97 -3.10
C ALA A 8 -23.37 10.33 -2.68
N GLY A 9 -22.52 11.33 -2.50
CA GLY A 9 -22.93 12.72 -2.26
C GLY A 9 -23.72 13.32 -3.43
N LEU A 10 -23.33 13.02 -4.66
CA LEU A 10 -24.03 13.46 -5.86
C LEU A 10 -25.44 12.84 -5.97
N ILE A 11 -25.57 11.53 -5.71
CA ILE A 11 -26.88 10.83 -5.67
C ILE A 11 -27.78 11.47 -4.63
N LEU A 12 -27.25 11.74 -3.45
CA LEU A 12 -27.96 12.38 -2.36
C LEU A 12 -28.45 13.79 -2.75
N LEU A 13 -27.56 14.60 -3.34
CA LEU A 13 -27.88 15.95 -3.79
C LEU A 13 -28.94 15.95 -4.88
N ILE A 14 -28.87 15.02 -5.83
CA ILE A 14 -29.86 14.87 -6.91
C ILE A 14 -31.22 14.48 -6.34
N ALA A 15 -31.29 13.50 -5.43
CA ALA A 15 -32.53 13.07 -4.78
C ALA A 15 -33.16 14.21 -3.97
N CYS A 16 -32.34 14.96 -3.22
CA CYS A 16 -32.79 16.11 -2.44
C CYS A 16 -33.28 17.24 -3.34
N ALA A 17 -32.56 17.62 -4.40
CA ALA A 17 -32.95 18.68 -5.31
C ALA A 17 -34.28 18.37 -6.02
N GLY A 18 -34.46 17.14 -6.49
CA GLY A 18 -35.70 16.68 -7.11
C GLY A 18 -36.91 16.73 -6.16
N PHE A 19 -36.73 16.23 -4.93
CA PHE A 19 -37.76 16.26 -3.90
C PHE A 19 -38.13 17.68 -3.48
N LEU A 20 -37.16 18.55 -3.31
CA LEU A 20 -37.37 19.95 -2.93
C LEU A 20 -38.09 20.76 -4.00
N TYR A 21 -37.74 20.53 -5.26
CA TYR A 21 -38.42 21.19 -6.39
C TYR A 21 -39.90 20.78 -6.44
N PHE A 22 -40.20 19.50 -6.24
CA PHE A 22 -41.56 18.98 -6.20
C PHE A 22 -42.40 19.57 -5.04
N LYS A 23 -41.86 19.62 -3.82
CA LYS A 23 -42.54 20.15 -2.65
C LYS A 23 -42.93 21.62 -2.85
N LYS A 24 -42.15 22.41 -3.62
CA LYS A 24 -42.49 23.79 -4.02
C LYS A 24 -43.76 23.86 -4.84
N ASP A 25 -43.94 22.95 -5.78
CA ASP A 25 -45.12 22.97 -6.67
C ASP A 25 -46.38 22.51 -5.92
N VAL A 26 -46.26 21.55 -4.98
CA VAL A 26 -47.35 21.11 -4.11
C VAL A 26 -47.81 22.22 -3.16
N LEU A 27 -46.87 22.96 -2.55
CA LEU A 27 -47.22 24.07 -1.65
C LEU A 27 -47.81 25.29 -2.37
N LYS A 28 -47.51 25.50 -3.66
CA LYS A 28 -48.14 26.55 -4.47
C LYS A 28 -49.59 26.23 -4.88
N THR A 29 -49.93 24.94 -4.92
CA THR A 29 -51.29 24.48 -5.28
C THR A 29 -52.23 24.35 -4.07
N THR A 30 -51.71 24.52 -2.83
CA THR A 30 -52.51 24.46 -1.59
C THR A 30 -52.88 25.86 -1.05
N ASP A 31 -53.44 26.74 -1.90
CA ASP A 31 -54.40 27.75 -1.41
C ASP A 31 -55.71 27.02 -1.10
N PHE A 32 -55.78 26.31 0.02
CA PHE A 32 -56.98 25.61 0.48
C PHE A 32 -57.91 26.59 1.18
N LYS A 33 -58.97 27.04 0.48
CA LYS A 33 -60.24 27.40 1.12
C LYS A 33 -60.95 26.10 1.53
N PRO A 34 -61.46 25.96 2.76
CA PRO A 34 -62.22 24.79 3.15
C PRO A 34 -63.58 24.76 2.45
N ALA A 35 -63.76 23.90 1.50
CA ALA A 35 -65.08 23.61 0.90
C ALA A 35 -65.38 22.11 1.12
N ASN A 36 -66.57 21.92 1.71
CA ASN A 36 -67.25 20.67 2.05
C ASN A 36 -67.00 19.45 1.14
N SER A 37 -66.77 18.34 1.82
CA SER A 37 -67.19 16.95 1.58
C SER A 37 -67.30 16.45 0.14
N LYS A 38 -66.38 15.59 -0.23
CA LYS A 38 -66.51 14.22 -0.81
C LYS A 38 -65.09 13.75 -1.11
N ALA A 39 -64.82 12.50 -0.72
CA ALA A 39 -63.51 11.88 -0.91
C ALA A 39 -62.96 12.08 -2.34
N LYS A 40 -62.09 13.05 -2.56
CA LYS A 40 -61.25 13.14 -3.73
C LYS A 40 -60.14 12.14 -3.53
N SER A 41 -59.97 11.20 -4.46
CA SER A 41 -58.84 10.33 -4.58
C SER A 41 -57.57 11.14 -4.30
N ILE A 42 -56.80 10.75 -3.28
CA ILE A 42 -55.49 11.32 -3.01
C ILE A 42 -54.68 11.13 -4.30
N LEU A 43 -54.38 12.23 -4.98
CA LEU A 43 -53.60 12.21 -6.22
C LEU A 43 -52.26 11.51 -5.90
N ASP A 44 -51.99 10.39 -6.55
CA ASP A 44 -50.72 9.73 -6.38
C ASP A 44 -49.61 10.59 -6.98
N LEU A 45 -48.84 11.23 -6.12
CA LEU A 45 -47.78 12.18 -6.50
C LEU A 45 -46.46 11.50 -6.90
N ARG A 46 -46.33 10.18 -6.67
CA ARG A 46 -45.10 9.40 -6.93
C ARG A 46 -44.60 9.50 -8.38
N PRO A 47 -45.45 9.35 -9.43
CA PRO A 47 -44.99 9.47 -10.81
C PRO A 47 -44.38 10.83 -11.13
N SER A 48 -44.97 11.89 -10.59
CA SER A 48 -44.47 13.26 -10.80
C SER A 48 -43.13 13.51 -10.12
N ILE A 49 -42.92 12.93 -8.93
CA ILE A 49 -41.64 13.02 -8.23
C ILE A 49 -40.56 12.21 -8.99
N ILE A 50 -40.86 11.00 -9.42
CA ILE A 50 -39.95 10.16 -10.21
C ILE A 50 -39.55 10.88 -11.49
N ALA A 51 -40.53 11.41 -12.26
CA ALA A 51 -40.24 12.15 -13.51
C ALA A 51 -39.33 13.37 -13.27
N LYS A 52 -39.52 14.06 -12.12
CA LYS A 52 -38.68 15.19 -11.76
C LYS A 52 -37.28 14.80 -11.35
N LEU A 53 -37.12 13.73 -10.57
CA LEU A 53 -35.80 13.17 -10.22
C LEU A 53 -35.05 12.73 -11.48
N GLN A 54 -35.74 12.07 -12.42
CA GLN A 54 -35.16 11.66 -13.71
C GLN A 54 -34.69 12.86 -14.52
N GLN A 55 -35.52 13.94 -14.58
CA GLN A 55 -35.15 15.16 -15.27
C GLN A 55 -33.92 15.83 -14.64
N VAL A 56 -33.86 15.91 -13.30
CA VAL A 56 -32.68 16.47 -12.59
C VAL A 56 -31.40 15.69 -12.90
N VAL A 57 -31.47 14.35 -12.91
CA VAL A 57 -30.31 13.52 -13.27
C VAL A 57 -29.88 13.78 -14.71
N LYS A 58 -30.85 13.82 -15.64
CA LYS A 58 -30.61 14.06 -17.05
C LYS A 58 -29.97 15.45 -17.30
N ASP A 59 -30.54 16.49 -16.71
CA ASP A 59 -30.05 17.87 -16.87
C ASP A 59 -28.65 18.07 -16.26
N ALA A 60 -28.45 17.53 -15.06
CA ALA A 60 -27.17 17.62 -14.37
C ALA A 60 -26.02 16.85 -15.07
N SER A 61 -26.36 15.91 -15.94
CA SER A 61 -25.40 15.07 -16.65
C SER A 61 -25.31 15.35 -18.16
N GLU A 62 -25.89 16.44 -18.64
CA GLU A 62 -26.03 16.73 -20.09
C GLU A 62 -26.64 15.53 -20.86
N GLY A 63 -27.56 14.79 -20.22
CA GLY A 63 -28.20 13.60 -20.77
C GLY A 63 -27.43 12.29 -20.61
N LEU A 64 -26.21 12.31 -20.08
CA LEU A 64 -25.35 11.12 -19.98
C LEU A 64 -25.96 10.02 -19.12
N TYR A 65 -26.72 10.36 -18.06
CA TYR A 65 -27.25 9.38 -17.12
C TYR A 65 -28.78 9.32 -17.10
N ILE A 66 -29.28 8.11 -16.93
CA ILE A 66 -30.71 7.78 -16.79
C ILE A 66 -30.93 7.21 -15.39
N LEU A 67 -31.88 7.76 -14.65
CA LEU A 67 -32.33 7.25 -13.37
C LEU A 67 -33.57 6.36 -13.55
N SER A 68 -33.52 5.14 -13.02
CA SER A 68 -34.66 4.24 -12.86
C SER A 68 -34.92 4.01 -11.37
N ILE A 69 -36.19 4.01 -10.97
CA ILE A 69 -36.63 3.80 -9.59
C ILE A 69 -37.81 2.81 -9.66
N ASP A 70 -37.73 1.71 -8.92
CA ASP A 70 -38.80 0.73 -8.88
C ASP A 70 -39.92 1.20 -7.93
N LYS A 71 -39.54 1.68 -6.74
CA LYS A 71 -40.54 2.14 -5.77
C LYS A 71 -40.08 3.45 -5.10
N LEU A 72 -41.00 4.39 -4.97
CA LEU A 72 -40.78 5.65 -4.27
C LEU A 72 -41.86 5.84 -3.20
N GLU A 73 -41.45 6.15 -1.97
CA GLU A 73 -42.32 6.44 -0.85
C GLU A 73 -41.98 7.81 -0.24
N PRO A 74 -42.63 8.90 -0.70
CA PRO A 74 -42.42 10.20 -0.13
C PRO A 74 -43.37 10.47 1.03
N ASP A 75 -42.84 10.92 2.17
CA ASP A 75 -43.60 11.53 3.25
C ASP A 75 -43.31 13.03 3.30
N VAL A 76 -44.20 13.79 2.66
CA VAL A 76 -44.07 15.26 2.53
C VAL A 76 -44.20 15.95 3.88
N LEU A 77 -45.05 15.42 4.79
CA LEU A 77 -45.29 16.01 6.11
C LEU A 77 -44.10 15.78 7.03
N ALA A 78 -43.56 14.57 7.03
CA ALA A 78 -42.37 14.24 7.80
C ALA A 78 -41.03 14.66 7.13
N SER A 79 -41.10 15.25 5.92
CA SER A 79 -39.89 15.60 5.15
C SER A 79 -38.97 14.44 4.89
N LYS A 80 -39.53 13.26 4.55
CA LYS A 80 -38.80 12.01 4.29
C LYS A 80 -38.98 11.53 2.87
N LEU A 81 -37.99 10.85 2.37
CA LEU A 81 -37.99 10.21 1.05
C LEU A 81 -37.34 8.84 1.10
N ASP A 82 -38.07 7.81 0.74
CA ASP A 82 -37.58 6.45 0.56
C ASP A 82 -37.59 6.08 -0.92
N VAL A 83 -36.45 5.63 -1.41
CA VAL A 83 -36.25 5.09 -2.77
C VAL A 83 -35.80 3.66 -2.64
N ILE A 84 -36.54 2.73 -3.24
CA ILE A 84 -36.23 1.30 -3.22
C ILE A 84 -35.87 0.86 -4.64
N ASP A 85 -34.79 0.08 -4.76
CA ASP A 85 -34.23 -0.47 -5.99
C ASP A 85 -34.02 0.60 -7.09
N GLY A 86 -33.06 1.47 -6.80
CA GLY A 86 -32.65 2.54 -7.72
C GLY A 86 -31.46 2.15 -8.59
N THR A 87 -31.50 2.58 -9.85
CA THR A 87 -30.42 2.39 -10.80
C THR A 87 -30.13 3.70 -11.54
N ILE A 88 -28.84 4.10 -11.56
CA ILE A 88 -28.32 5.13 -12.46
C ILE A 88 -27.50 4.43 -13.52
N SER A 89 -27.94 4.49 -14.78
CA SER A 89 -27.29 3.87 -15.94
C SER A 89 -26.87 4.92 -16.96
N VAL A 90 -26.07 4.51 -17.94
CA VAL A 90 -25.57 5.38 -19.01
C VAL A 90 -26.52 5.36 -20.20
N ASP A 91 -26.90 6.54 -20.70
CA ASP A 91 -27.49 6.67 -22.03
C ASP A 91 -26.39 6.54 -23.07
N THR A 92 -26.40 5.42 -23.82
CA THR A 92 -25.35 5.10 -24.79
C THR A 92 -25.35 6.08 -25.97
N THR A 93 -26.51 6.66 -26.34
CA THR A 93 -26.62 7.64 -27.41
C THR A 93 -26.01 8.97 -26.99
N ALA A 94 -26.36 9.44 -25.80
CA ALA A 94 -25.79 10.65 -25.23
C ALA A 94 -24.27 10.50 -24.98
N MET A 95 -23.84 9.32 -24.53
CA MET A 95 -22.41 9.02 -24.35
C MET A 95 -21.62 9.15 -25.65
N GLN A 96 -22.15 8.61 -26.77
CA GLN A 96 -21.52 8.73 -28.08
C GLN A 96 -21.47 10.18 -28.56
N GLN A 97 -22.56 10.94 -28.39
CA GLN A 97 -22.61 12.36 -28.73
C GLN A 97 -21.60 13.20 -27.95
N LEU A 98 -21.52 12.98 -26.62
CA LEU A 98 -20.56 13.68 -25.76
C LEU A 98 -19.11 13.33 -26.12
N ASP A 99 -18.81 12.07 -26.51
CA ASP A 99 -17.46 11.67 -26.94
C ASP A 99 -17.09 12.34 -28.28
N GLN A 100 -18.04 12.42 -29.26
CA GLN A 100 -17.84 13.15 -30.51
C GLN A 100 -17.61 14.65 -30.29
N LEU A 101 -18.33 15.26 -29.35
CA LEU A 101 -18.18 16.66 -28.93
C LEU A 101 -16.94 16.90 -28.05
N LYS A 102 -16.16 15.87 -27.71
CA LYS A 102 -15.00 15.92 -26.83
C LYS A 102 -15.32 16.43 -25.41
N LYS A 103 -16.50 16.09 -24.91
CA LYS A 103 -17.02 16.47 -23.58
C LYS A 103 -17.23 15.28 -22.65
N LEU A 104 -17.03 14.05 -23.11
CA LEU A 104 -17.24 12.86 -22.28
C LEU A 104 -16.16 12.79 -21.17
N PRO A 105 -16.55 12.65 -19.88
CA PRO A 105 -15.60 12.54 -18.79
C PRO A 105 -14.78 11.25 -18.87
N ASP A 106 -13.58 11.23 -18.27
CA ASP A 106 -12.72 10.04 -18.21
C ASP A 106 -13.34 8.91 -17.41
N ASP A 107 -14.13 9.23 -16.39
CA ASP A 107 -14.84 8.27 -15.55
C ASP A 107 -16.33 8.29 -15.86
N VAL A 108 -16.86 7.17 -16.32
CA VAL A 108 -18.28 6.93 -16.51
C VAL A 108 -18.73 5.86 -15.52
N PHE A 109 -19.90 6.04 -14.88
CA PHE A 109 -20.32 5.14 -13.81
C PHE A 109 -21.73 4.58 -14.00
N ILE A 110 -21.95 3.39 -13.47
CA ILE A 110 -23.25 2.74 -13.30
C ILE A 110 -23.42 2.47 -11.81
N ILE A 111 -24.55 2.84 -11.26
CA ILE A 111 -24.84 2.69 -9.84
C ILE A 111 -26.15 1.93 -9.67
N LYS A 112 -26.13 0.93 -8.81
CA LYS A 112 -27.33 0.23 -8.34
C LYS A 112 -27.35 0.27 -6.82
N PHE A 113 -28.50 0.44 -6.21
CA PHE A 113 -28.65 0.39 -4.75
C PHE A 113 -30.01 -0.19 -4.38
N HIS A 114 -30.05 -0.89 -3.25
CA HIS A 114 -31.27 -1.47 -2.74
C HIS A 114 -32.17 -0.43 -2.11
N SER A 115 -31.66 0.42 -1.23
CA SER A 115 -32.48 1.49 -0.63
C SER A 115 -31.67 2.76 -0.39
N LEU A 116 -32.33 3.91 -0.63
CA LEU A 116 -31.88 5.23 -0.26
C LEU A 116 -32.97 5.87 0.60
N HIS A 117 -32.62 6.17 1.85
CA HIS A 117 -33.49 6.85 2.80
C HIS A 117 -32.93 8.24 3.13
N ILE A 118 -33.77 9.26 3.07
CA ILE A 118 -33.40 10.65 3.36
C ILE A 118 -34.39 11.25 4.34
N ASP A 119 -33.89 11.83 5.44
CA ASP A 119 -34.65 12.47 6.48
C ASP A 119 -34.38 13.98 6.56
N GLY A 120 -35.41 14.71 6.95
CA GLY A 120 -35.29 16.11 7.36
C GLY A 120 -34.79 17.05 6.28
N ILE A 121 -35.39 16.94 5.08
CA ILE A 121 -35.05 17.84 3.97
C ILE A 121 -35.67 19.20 4.22
N GLY A 122 -34.86 20.19 4.58
CA GLY A 122 -35.27 21.58 4.77
C GLY A 122 -35.58 22.29 3.44
N ILE A 123 -36.77 22.87 3.28
CA ILE A 123 -37.25 23.40 2.00
C ILE A 123 -37.10 24.90 1.87
N GLY A 124 -37.36 25.65 2.95
CA GLY A 124 -37.43 27.10 2.90
C GLY A 124 -36.15 27.78 2.45
N ASP A 125 -35.03 27.14 2.70
CA ASP A 125 -33.70 27.72 2.52
C ASP A 125 -33.10 27.51 1.13
N LEU A 126 -33.50 26.43 0.41
CA LEU A 126 -32.97 26.16 -0.93
C LEU A 126 -33.33 27.26 -1.94
N LEU A 127 -34.57 27.77 -1.86
CA LEU A 127 -35.12 28.71 -2.83
C LEU A 127 -34.65 30.15 -2.61
N HIS A 128 -34.49 30.54 -1.34
CA HIS A 128 -34.16 31.92 -0.98
C HIS A 128 -32.70 32.12 -0.60
N LYS A 129 -32.09 31.14 0.07
CA LYS A 129 -30.73 31.26 0.64
C LYS A 129 -29.65 30.47 -0.11
N LYS A 130 -30.01 29.63 -1.10
CA LYS A 130 -29.09 28.70 -1.79
C LYS A 130 -28.38 27.76 -0.80
N THR A 131 -29.10 27.27 0.20
CA THR A 131 -28.62 26.35 1.22
C THR A 131 -29.38 25.04 1.19
N ILE A 132 -28.69 23.93 1.49
CA ILE A 132 -29.27 22.60 1.66
C ILE A 132 -28.97 22.15 3.09
N ASP A 133 -29.99 21.82 3.85
CA ASP A 133 -29.90 21.24 5.18
C ASP A 133 -30.63 19.88 5.20
N ILE A 134 -29.94 18.79 5.61
CA ILE A 134 -30.43 17.42 5.65
C ILE A 134 -30.10 16.83 7.02
N THR A 135 -31.08 16.21 7.68
CA THR A 135 -30.85 15.57 8.97
C THR A 135 -30.15 14.23 8.81
N GLY A 136 -30.57 13.40 7.85
CA GLY A 136 -29.99 12.09 7.68
C GLY A 136 -30.10 11.56 6.25
N ALA A 137 -29.14 10.72 5.87
CA ALA A 137 -29.16 9.97 4.63
C ALA A 137 -28.54 8.61 4.82
N SER A 138 -29.23 7.55 4.38
CA SER A 138 -28.75 6.17 4.44
C SER A 138 -28.87 5.53 3.07
N LEU A 139 -27.78 4.90 2.61
CA LEU A 139 -27.69 4.20 1.34
C LEU A 139 -27.22 2.76 1.61
N ASN A 140 -28.07 1.78 1.27
CA ASN A 140 -27.80 0.38 1.54
C ASN A 140 -27.51 -0.40 0.25
N ASP A 141 -26.54 -1.29 0.35
CA ASP A 141 -26.10 -2.21 -0.70
C ASP A 141 -25.80 -1.53 -2.05
N PRO A 142 -25.10 -0.36 -2.08
CA PRO A 142 -24.77 0.24 -3.36
C PRO A 142 -23.69 -0.58 -4.07
N VAL A 143 -23.93 -0.88 -5.36
CA VAL A 143 -22.95 -1.45 -6.28
C VAL A 143 -22.62 -0.39 -7.32
N ILE A 144 -21.36 0.07 -7.31
CA ILE A 144 -20.88 1.14 -8.17
C ILE A 144 -19.83 0.60 -9.12
N HIS A 145 -20.09 0.66 -10.43
CA HIS A 145 -19.13 0.40 -11.48
C HIS A 145 -18.60 1.73 -12.01
N ILE A 146 -17.28 1.89 -12.05
CA ILE A 146 -16.61 3.02 -12.69
C ILE A 146 -15.82 2.49 -13.90
N TYR A 147 -16.09 3.04 -15.08
CA TYR A 147 -15.38 2.75 -16.31
C TYR A 147 -14.42 3.91 -16.58
N HIS A 148 -13.14 3.69 -16.32
CA HIS A 148 -12.09 4.68 -16.52
C HIS A 148 -11.44 4.54 -17.88
N LYS A 149 -11.44 5.63 -18.67
CA LYS A 149 -10.72 5.74 -19.95
C LYS A 149 -10.11 7.14 -20.04
N ALA A 150 -8.80 7.23 -19.94
CA ALA A 150 -8.11 8.50 -20.10
C ALA A 150 -8.31 9.05 -21.52
N ARG A 151 -8.79 10.29 -21.64
CA ARG A 151 -9.06 10.95 -22.90
C ARG A 151 -8.12 12.12 -23.11
N SER A 152 -7.52 12.23 -24.29
CA SER A 152 -6.53 13.27 -24.56
C SER A 152 -7.11 14.68 -24.46
N TYR A 153 -8.38 14.87 -24.79
CA TYR A 153 -9.05 16.16 -24.75
C TYR A 153 -9.39 16.64 -23.33
N ASN A 154 -9.41 15.75 -22.31
CA ASN A 154 -9.65 16.13 -20.93
C ASN A 154 -8.38 16.57 -20.18
N LYS A 155 -7.20 16.50 -20.81
CA LYS A 155 -5.89 16.81 -20.15
C LYS A 155 -5.82 18.24 -19.62
N GLU A 156 -6.34 19.22 -20.36
CA GLU A 156 -6.33 20.63 -19.95
C GLU A 156 -7.35 20.89 -18.82
N GLU A 157 -8.49 20.22 -18.85
CA GLU A 157 -9.49 20.28 -17.79
C GLU A 157 -8.97 19.66 -16.50
N HIS A 158 -8.25 18.53 -16.58
CA HIS A 158 -7.57 17.95 -15.42
C HIS A 158 -6.59 18.91 -14.77
N LYS A 159 -5.73 19.59 -15.56
CA LYS A 159 -4.81 20.60 -15.03
C LYS A 159 -5.54 21.75 -14.33
N LYS A 160 -6.64 22.22 -14.89
CA LYS A 160 -7.47 23.28 -14.30
C LYS A 160 -8.16 22.79 -13.02
N ASN A 161 -8.72 21.59 -13.03
CA ASN A 161 -9.39 20.99 -11.88
C ASN A 161 -8.41 20.64 -10.75
N ASP A 162 -7.14 20.32 -11.05
CA ASP A 162 -6.10 20.07 -10.04
C ASP A 162 -5.78 21.32 -9.20
N SER A 163 -6.02 22.51 -9.74
CA SER A 163 -5.87 23.77 -9.01
C SER A 163 -7.06 24.11 -8.12
N LEU A 164 -8.26 23.54 -8.39
CA LEU A 164 -9.47 23.79 -7.63
C LEU A 164 -9.57 22.87 -6.41
N THR A 165 -10.03 23.42 -5.28
CA THR A 165 -10.35 22.61 -4.11
C THR A 165 -11.61 21.78 -4.34
N LEU A 166 -11.81 20.72 -3.51
CA LEU A 166 -13.03 19.92 -3.56
C LEU A 166 -14.29 20.80 -3.33
N TYR A 167 -14.19 21.79 -2.45
CA TYR A 167 -15.23 22.80 -2.23
C TYR A 167 -15.63 23.51 -3.52
N GLN A 168 -14.66 24.08 -4.23
CA GLN A 168 -14.90 24.82 -5.48
C GLN A 168 -15.54 23.96 -6.57
N ARG A 169 -15.24 22.67 -6.57
CA ARG A 169 -15.84 21.70 -7.52
C ARG A 169 -17.27 21.29 -7.17
N LEU A 170 -17.62 21.29 -5.88
CA LEU A 170 -18.94 20.83 -5.40
C LEU A 170 -19.98 21.93 -5.33
N MET A 171 -19.57 23.15 -4.97
CA MET A 171 -20.55 24.18 -4.57
C MET A 171 -21.30 24.84 -5.74
N GLY A 172 -20.67 25.00 -6.92
CA GLY A 172 -21.30 25.69 -8.02
C GLY A 172 -21.92 27.02 -7.59
N GLN A 173 -23.26 27.16 -7.66
CA GLN A 173 -23.98 28.33 -7.21
C GLN A 173 -24.50 28.26 -5.76
N MET A 174 -24.28 27.14 -5.07
CA MET A 174 -24.72 26.94 -3.68
C MET A 174 -23.84 27.70 -2.70
N LYS A 175 -24.41 28.15 -1.58
CA LYS A 175 -23.68 28.84 -0.50
C LYS A 175 -23.30 27.92 0.65
N LYS A 176 -24.19 26.96 0.97
CA LYS A 176 -24.01 26.04 2.10
C LYS A 176 -24.70 24.72 1.83
N ILE A 177 -24.04 23.62 2.18
CA ILE A 177 -24.64 22.27 2.30
C ILE A 177 -24.29 21.74 3.69
N ALA A 178 -25.31 21.45 4.48
CA ALA A 178 -25.16 20.85 5.80
C ALA A 178 -25.90 19.51 5.85
N ILE A 179 -25.24 18.45 6.31
CA ILE A 179 -25.82 17.12 6.48
C ILE A 179 -25.39 16.60 7.84
N THR A 180 -26.38 16.32 8.71
CA THR A 180 -26.06 15.87 10.07
C THR A 180 -25.45 14.47 10.06
N ALA A 181 -26.00 13.52 9.28
CA ALA A 181 -25.48 12.16 9.19
C ALA A 181 -25.61 11.55 7.80
N ILE A 182 -24.55 10.87 7.34
CA ILE A 182 -24.57 9.99 6.16
C ILE A 182 -24.12 8.58 6.59
N ASN A 183 -24.90 7.57 6.22
CA ASN A 183 -24.57 6.16 6.40
C ASN A 183 -24.62 5.43 5.06
N ILE A 184 -23.55 4.72 4.72
CA ILE A 184 -23.48 3.79 3.59
C ILE A 184 -23.09 2.43 4.15
N THR A 185 -23.84 1.39 3.83
CA THR A 185 -23.59 0.03 4.33
C THR A 185 -23.51 -0.97 3.18
N HIS A 186 -22.65 -1.98 3.34
CA HIS A 186 -22.43 -3.09 2.39
C HIS A 186 -22.13 -2.66 0.94
N GLY A 187 -21.51 -1.48 0.77
CA GLY A 187 -21.16 -0.95 -0.55
C GLY A 187 -20.13 -1.80 -1.28
N THR A 188 -20.29 -1.91 -2.59
CA THR A 188 -19.30 -2.50 -3.49
C THR A 188 -18.88 -1.48 -4.54
N LEU A 189 -17.56 -1.29 -4.72
CA LEU A 189 -16.99 -0.43 -5.74
C LEU A 189 -16.13 -1.26 -6.68
N ILE A 190 -16.42 -1.19 -7.98
CA ILE A 190 -15.70 -1.91 -9.05
C ILE A 190 -15.18 -0.88 -10.06
N ILE A 191 -13.87 -0.82 -10.23
CA ILE A 191 -13.22 0.09 -11.18
C ILE A 191 -12.69 -0.75 -12.34
N HIS A 192 -13.19 -0.46 -13.55
CA HIS A 192 -12.78 -1.04 -14.81
C HIS A 192 -11.83 -0.07 -15.52
N ASP A 193 -10.62 -0.50 -15.81
CA ASP A 193 -9.72 0.24 -16.70
C ASP A 193 -10.00 -0.20 -18.15
N VAL A 194 -10.60 0.68 -18.95
CA VAL A 194 -10.96 0.36 -20.34
C VAL A 194 -9.72 0.12 -21.21
N ALA A 195 -8.58 0.75 -20.88
CA ALA A 195 -7.31 0.54 -21.56
C ALA A 195 -6.65 -0.79 -21.17
N GLN A 196 -6.96 -1.31 -19.99
CA GLN A 196 -6.43 -2.57 -19.45
C GLN A 196 -7.58 -3.46 -18.92
N PRO A 197 -8.43 -4.07 -19.79
CA PRO A 197 -9.65 -4.76 -19.36
C PRO A 197 -9.43 -5.92 -18.36
N LYS A 198 -8.24 -6.50 -18.35
CA LYS A 198 -7.86 -7.56 -17.39
C LYS A 198 -7.57 -7.01 -15.98
N ARG A 199 -7.43 -5.68 -15.83
CA ARG A 199 -7.15 -5.02 -14.56
C ARG A 199 -8.44 -4.53 -13.93
N LEU A 200 -8.96 -5.33 -13.00
CA LEU A 200 -10.15 -5.01 -12.21
C LEU A 200 -9.74 -4.66 -10.79
N THR A 201 -10.20 -3.51 -10.30
CA THR A 201 -10.05 -3.13 -8.89
C THR A 201 -11.40 -3.20 -8.20
N LYS A 202 -11.52 -4.05 -7.18
CA LYS A 202 -12.79 -4.27 -6.47
C LYS A 202 -12.63 -4.07 -4.97
N PHE A 203 -13.46 -3.21 -4.39
CA PHE A 203 -13.61 -3.02 -2.96
C PHE A 203 -14.97 -3.57 -2.53
N ASN A 204 -14.99 -4.40 -1.51
CA ASN A 204 -16.20 -5.03 -0.99
C ASN A 204 -16.49 -4.55 0.42
N ASP A 205 -17.73 -4.75 0.85
CA ASP A 205 -18.20 -4.48 2.20
C ASP A 205 -17.76 -3.10 2.70
N ILE A 206 -18.07 -2.08 1.87
CA ILE A 206 -17.73 -0.70 2.18
C ILE A 206 -18.77 -0.17 3.15
N THR A 207 -18.31 0.29 4.30
CA THR A 207 -19.11 1.02 5.27
C THR A 207 -18.57 2.44 5.40
N ILE A 208 -19.45 3.44 5.28
CA ILE A 208 -19.13 4.84 5.48
C ILE A 208 -20.13 5.43 6.48
N ARG A 209 -19.62 6.05 7.52
CA ARG A 209 -20.38 6.84 8.48
C ARG A 209 -19.76 8.21 8.58
N MET A 210 -20.51 9.24 8.30
CA MET A 210 -20.03 10.61 8.37
C MET A 210 -21.06 11.46 9.12
N ASN A 211 -20.59 12.30 10.06
CA ASN A 211 -21.45 13.20 10.81
C ASN A 211 -20.90 14.62 10.77
N ASP A 212 -21.79 15.59 10.99
CA ASP A 212 -21.48 17.01 10.97
C ASP A 212 -20.77 17.43 9.66
N ILE A 213 -21.38 17.10 8.54
CA ILE A 213 -20.87 17.47 7.22
C ILE A 213 -21.33 18.91 6.95
N LEU A 214 -20.36 19.79 6.75
CA LEU A 214 -20.59 21.19 6.40
C LEU A 214 -19.71 21.59 5.24
N ILE A 215 -20.34 22.00 4.13
CA ILE A 215 -19.65 22.47 2.93
C ILE A 215 -20.03 23.94 2.75
N ASP A 216 -19.11 24.83 3.07
CA ASP A 216 -19.22 26.27 2.87
C ASP A 216 -17.81 26.89 2.74
N SER A 217 -17.74 28.22 2.61
CA SER A 217 -16.45 28.91 2.46
C SER A 217 -15.55 28.76 3.68
N SER A 218 -16.09 28.54 4.89
CA SER A 218 -15.30 28.41 6.12
C SER A 218 -14.63 27.05 6.24
N THR A 219 -15.19 26.00 5.63
CA THR A 219 -14.70 24.62 5.73
C THR A 219 -13.78 24.20 4.57
N GLN A 220 -13.60 25.07 3.58
CA GLN A 220 -12.80 24.80 2.39
C GLN A 220 -11.36 24.34 2.70
N TYR A 221 -10.74 24.90 3.73
CA TYR A 221 -9.36 24.63 4.14
C TYR A 221 -9.27 24.02 5.55
N ASP A 222 -10.38 23.58 6.12
CA ASP A 222 -10.39 22.98 7.44
C ASP A 222 -9.71 21.61 7.45
N ALA A 223 -8.47 21.57 7.93
CA ALA A 223 -7.66 20.35 8.01
C ALA A 223 -8.20 19.34 9.05
N GLY A 224 -9.05 19.78 9.99
CA GLY A 224 -9.71 18.92 10.98
C GLY A 224 -10.88 18.12 10.42
N ARG A 225 -11.31 18.40 9.17
CA ARG A 225 -12.43 17.71 8.52
C ARG A 225 -11.95 16.78 7.41
N PHE A 226 -12.51 15.59 7.39
CA PHE A 226 -12.34 14.66 6.29
C PHE A 226 -13.54 14.76 5.34
N LEU A 227 -13.32 15.18 4.09
CA LEU A 227 -14.40 15.40 3.11
C LEU A 227 -15.55 16.24 3.69
N PHE A 228 -15.19 17.32 4.39
CA PHE A 228 -16.09 18.25 5.09
C PHE A 228 -16.82 17.69 6.31
N ALA A 229 -16.67 16.41 6.65
CA ALA A 229 -17.23 15.82 7.85
C ALA A 229 -16.30 16.03 9.06
N LYS A 230 -16.87 16.36 10.21
CA LYS A 230 -16.14 16.46 11.47
C LYS A 230 -15.81 15.08 12.05
N HIS A 231 -16.74 14.15 11.92
CA HIS A 231 -16.56 12.76 12.30
C HIS A 231 -16.77 11.88 11.07
N ALA A 232 -15.80 11.01 10.78
CA ALA A 232 -15.91 10.07 9.67
C ALA A 232 -15.22 8.75 9.99
N LEU A 233 -15.94 7.66 9.73
CA LEU A 233 -15.43 6.30 9.71
C LEU A 233 -15.65 5.73 8.31
N LEU A 234 -14.58 5.33 7.64
CA LEU A 234 -14.63 4.61 6.37
C LEU A 234 -13.97 3.25 6.59
N GLU A 235 -14.64 2.20 6.19
CA GLU A 235 -14.14 0.83 6.31
C GLU A 235 -14.39 0.04 5.03
N THR A 236 -13.44 -0.81 4.66
CA THR A 236 -13.61 -1.84 3.62
C THR A 236 -12.87 -3.10 4.02
N ARG A 237 -13.37 -4.26 3.58
CA ARG A 237 -12.82 -5.56 3.93
C ARG A 237 -12.48 -6.38 2.70
N ASN A 238 -11.56 -7.34 2.90
CA ASN A 238 -11.19 -8.35 1.91
C ASN A 238 -10.77 -7.76 0.55
N TYR A 239 -9.97 -6.69 0.59
CA TYR A 239 -9.41 -6.10 -0.61
C TYR A 239 -8.24 -6.93 -1.12
N THR A 240 -8.33 -7.39 -2.37
CA THR A 240 -7.30 -8.21 -3.01
C THR A 240 -7.03 -7.70 -4.42
N PHE A 241 -5.76 -7.56 -4.78
CA PHE A 241 -5.34 -7.21 -6.12
C PHE A 241 -4.03 -7.90 -6.51
N PRO A 242 -3.83 -8.22 -7.79
CA PRO A 242 -2.57 -8.76 -8.29
C PRO A 242 -1.51 -7.66 -8.41
N THR A 243 -0.23 -8.03 -8.22
CA THR A 243 0.89 -7.16 -8.58
C THR A 243 0.98 -6.97 -10.11
N PRO A 244 1.61 -5.88 -10.62
CA PRO A 244 1.70 -5.63 -12.06
C PRO A 244 2.36 -6.76 -12.86
N ASP A 245 3.35 -7.45 -12.27
CA ASP A 245 4.03 -8.62 -12.83
C ASP A 245 3.18 -9.89 -12.80
N SER A 246 2.02 -9.84 -12.12
CA SER A 246 1.12 -10.97 -11.91
C SER A 246 1.74 -12.15 -11.15
N LEU A 247 2.84 -11.95 -10.44
CA LEU A 247 3.47 -12.99 -9.62
C LEU A 247 2.85 -13.12 -8.24
N TYR A 248 2.28 -12.03 -7.69
CA TYR A 248 1.75 -11.99 -6.34
C TYR A 248 0.32 -11.48 -6.28
N TYR A 249 -0.32 -11.75 -5.16
CA TYR A 249 -1.50 -11.03 -4.67
C TYR A 249 -1.14 -10.19 -3.46
N VAL A 250 -1.59 -8.94 -3.47
CA VAL A 250 -1.69 -8.12 -2.26
C VAL A 250 -3.08 -8.31 -1.69
N ARG A 251 -3.18 -8.70 -0.42
CA ARG A 251 -4.43 -8.89 0.31
C ARG A 251 -4.45 -7.99 1.53
N LEU A 252 -5.53 -7.25 1.72
CA LEU A 252 -5.75 -6.40 2.88
C LEU A 252 -7.06 -6.85 3.52
N GLY A 253 -6.98 -7.43 4.73
CA GLY A 253 -8.15 -7.99 5.39
C GLY A 253 -9.17 -6.92 5.77
N ARG A 254 -8.70 -5.79 6.32
CA ARG A 254 -9.53 -4.64 6.66
C ARG A 254 -8.72 -3.36 6.53
N ILE A 255 -9.33 -2.35 5.92
CA ILE A 255 -8.81 -0.98 5.90
C ILE A 255 -9.85 -0.12 6.58
N SER A 256 -9.45 0.65 7.59
CA SER A 256 -10.32 1.62 8.26
C SER A 256 -9.65 2.98 8.37
N LEU A 257 -10.42 4.03 8.14
CA LEU A 257 -10.03 5.42 8.33
C LEU A 257 -10.93 6.02 9.38
N THR A 258 -10.36 6.64 10.41
CA THR A 258 -11.06 7.34 11.49
C THR A 258 -10.62 8.79 11.48
N ALA A 259 -11.53 9.70 11.08
CA ALA A 259 -11.19 11.09 10.82
C ALA A 259 -10.73 11.84 12.08
N GLU A 260 -11.48 11.72 13.17
CA GLU A 260 -11.20 12.40 14.43
C GLU A 260 -9.90 11.95 15.12
N LYS A 261 -9.43 10.74 14.82
CA LYS A 261 -8.14 10.23 15.27
C LYS A 261 -6.99 10.56 14.33
N HIS A 262 -7.29 11.07 13.15
CA HIS A 262 -6.33 11.21 12.07
C HIS A 262 -5.58 9.90 11.77
N GLU A 263 -6.29 8.76 11.80
CA GLU A 263 -5.70 7.43 11.67
C GLU A 263 -6.23 6.67 10.46
N VAL A 264 -5.30 5.96 9.80
CA VAL A 264 -5.61 4.88 8.87
C VAL A 264 -5.03 3.59 9.41
N THR A 265 -5.89 2.61 9.65
CA THR A 265 -5.49 1.27 10.11
C THR A 265 -5.69 0.25 9.02
N VAL A 266 -4.67 -0.59 8.78
CA VAL A 266 -4.74 -1.76 7.90
C VAL A 266 -4.48 -3.00 8.74
N LEU A 267 -5.42 -3.94 8.70
CA LEU A 267 -5.29 -5.24 9.37
C LEU A 267 -5.07 -6.34 8.34
N ASN A 268 -4.22 -7.32 8.71
CA ASN A 268 -3.93 -8.51 7.92
C ASN A 268 -3.51 -8.18 6.49
N ALA A 269 -2.51 -7.27 6.36
CA ALA A 269 -1.89 -7.01 5.06
C ALA A 269 -0.95 -8.15 4.69
N GLN A 270 -1.08 -8.67 3.47
CA GLN A 270 -0.29 -9.80 2.97
C GLN A 270 0.17 -9.53 1.54
N LEU A 271 1.40 -9.88 1.25
CA LEU A 271 1.91 -10.15 -0.09
C LEU A 271 2.11 -11.66 -0.19
N GLN A 272 1.40 -12.33 -1.08
CA GLN A 272 1.42 -13.78 -1.21
C GLN A 272 1.66 -14.16 -2.67
N HIS A 273 2.58 -15.09 -2.91
CA HIS A 273 2.83 -15.62 -4.26
C HIS A 273 1.59 -16.33 -4.82
N ARG A 274 1.43 -16.30 -6.13
CA ARG A 274 0.28 -16.89 -6.83
C ARG A 274 0.55 -18.35 -7.19
N GLY A 275 -0.33 -19.23 -6.73
CA GLY A 275 -0.23 -20.67 -6.95
C GLY A 275 0.74 -21.36 -6.00
N SER A 276 1.11 -22.59 -6.30
CA SER A 276 2.16 -23.33 -5.58
C SER A 276 3.55 -22.77 -5.89
N ARG A 277 4.52 -23.11 -5.07
CA ARG A 277 5.93 -22.75 -5.30
C ARG A 277 6.40 -23.18 -6.70
N GLN A 278 6.10 -24.40 -7.12
CA GLN A 278 6.49 -24.91 -8.44
C GLN A 278 5.82 -24.12 -9.59
N GLU A 279 4.57 -23.71 -9.42
CA GLU A 279 3.88 -22.85 -10.41
C GLU A 279 4.46 -21.45 -10.44
N PHE A 280 4.87 -20.90 -9.29
CA PHE A 280 5.56 -19.62 -9.22
C PHE A 280 6.90 -19.68 -9.96
N GLU A 281 7.74 -20.68 -9.65
CA GLU A 281 9.03 -20.89 -10.29
C GLU A 281 8.92 -21.04 -11.83
N LYS A 282 7.89 -21.72 -12.34
CA LYS A 282 7.63 -21.85 -13.79
C LYS A 282 7.27 -20.52 -14.46
N ARG A 283 6.79 -19.54 -13.72
CA ARG A 283 6.46 -18.20 -14.27
C ARG A 283 7.67 -17.26 -14.27
N LEU A 284 8.72 -17.62 -13.55
CA LEU A 284 9.98 -16.87 -13.56
C LEU A 284 10.71 -17.09 -14.86
N HIS A 285 11.32 -16.04 -15.40
CA HIS A 285 12.20 -16.11 -16.58
C HIS A 285 13.65 -16.40 -16.20
N GLY A 286 13.89 -17.01 -15.04
CA GLY A 286 15.17 -17.34 -14.45
C GLY A 286 15.12 -17.27 -12.94
N ARG A 287 16.28 -17.47 -12.29
CA ARG A 287 16.38 -17.43 -10.84
C ARG A 287 15.93 -16.09 -10.28
N ASP A 288 14.95 -16.13 -9.39
CA ASP A 288 14.47 -14.99 -8.61
C ASP A 288 14.05 -15.43 -7.20
N GLU A 289 13.85 -14.47 -6.34
CA GLU A 289 13.41 -14.70 -4.99
C GLU A 289 11.87 -14.68 -4.92
N MET A 290 11.33 -15.60 -4.14
CA MET A 290 9.93 -15.66 -3.79
C MET A 290 9.71 -14.99 -2.44
N TYR A 291 8.82 -14.01 -2.39
CA TYR A 291 8.50 -13.24 -1.19
C TYR A 291 7.11 -13.60 -0.68
N ASP A 292 7.01 -13.83 0.64
CA ASP A 292 5.75 -13.86 1.35
C ASP A 292 5.84 -12.89 2.54
N VAL A 293 4.92 -11.94 2.58
CA VAL A 293 4.88 -10.93 3.64
C VAL A 293 3.54 -10.99 4.35
N SER A 294 3.56 -10.96 5.67
CA SER A 294 2.38 -10.87 6.51
C SER A 294 2.58 -9.79 7.56
N LEU A 295 1.71 -8.78 7.56
CA LEU A 295 1.70 -7.69 8.54
C LEU A 295 0.33 -7.68 9.21
N PRO A 296 0.21 -8.16 10.46
CA PRO A 296 -1.06 -8.25 11.17
C PRO A 296 -1.74 -6.90 11.36
N LYS A 297 -0.97 -5.85 11.66
CA LYS A 297 -1.52 -4.50 11.87
C LYS A 297 -0.51 -3.42 11.47
N VAL A 298 -1.00 -2.48 10.66
CA VAL A 298 -0.31 -1.25 10.27
C VAL A 298 -1.19 -0.06 10.63
N VAL A 299 -0.64 0.95 11.30
CA VAL A 299 -1.35 2.16 11.69
C VAL A 299 -0.59 3.38 11.22
N LEU A 300 -1.23 4.21 10.42
CA LEU A 300 -0.75 5.54 10.05
C LEU A 300 -1.42 6.55 10.99
N HIS A 301 -0.63 7.31 11.73
CA HIS A 301 -1.08 8.32 12.69
C HIS A 301 -0.89 9.72 12.13
N ASN A 302 -1.71 10.64 12.58
CA ASN A 302 -1.69 12.05 12.20
C ASN A 302 -1.67 12.22 10.67
N VAL A 303 -2.54 11.47 9.99
CA VAL A 303 -2.70 11.57 8.54
C VAL A 303 -3.28 12.94 8.19
N ASN A 304 -2.63 13.64 7.28
CA ASN A 304 -3.10 14.93 6.81
C ASN A 304 -4.23 14.74 5.79
N TRP A 305 -5.47 14.88 6.24
CA TRP A 305 -6.66 14.68 5.40
C TRP A 305 -6.73 15.65 4.23
N TRP A 306 -6.32 16.90 4.43
CA TRP A 306 -6.32 17.89 3.36
C TRP A 306 -5.38 17.50 2.21
N GLN A 307 -4.16 17.04 2.54
CA GLN A 307 -3.21 16.54 1.54
C GLN A 307 -3.73 15.29 0.85
N LEU A 308 -4.33 14.36 1.61
CA LEU A 308 -4.87 13.12 1.06
C LEU A 308 -6.04 13.40 0.10
N VAL A 309 -6.97 14.26 0.49
CA VAL A 309 -8.19 14.53 -0.29
C VAL A 309 -7.94 15.46 -1.46
N ASN A 310 -7.23 16.58 -1.25
CA ASN A 310 -7.08 17.61 -2.28
C ASN A 310 -5.84 17.45 -3.16
N ARG A 311 -4.79 16.78 -2.67
CA ARG A 311 -3.51 16.61 -3.39
C ARG A 311 -3.14 15.17 -3.66
N GLU A 312 -3.97 14.22 -3.25
CA GLU A 312 -3.74 12.77 -3.39
C GLU A 312 -2.37 12.32 -2.82
N LYS A 313 -1.89 13.03 -1.78
CA LYS A 313 -0.64 12.76 -1.10
C LYS A 313 -0.90 12.05 0.23
N ILE A 314 -0.15 10.99 0.50
CA ILE A 314 -0.17 10.30 1.80
C ILE A 314 0.88 10.97 2.69
N VAL A 315 0.44 11.76 3.65
CA VAL A 315 1.31 12.43 4.61
C VAL A 315 0.93 11.98 6.01
N SER A 316 1.87 11.32 6.70
CA SER A 316 1.71 10.84 8.07
C SER A 316 2.96 11.21 8.88
N THR A 317 2.76 11.68 10.11
CA THR A 317 3.90 12.00 10.99
C THR A 317 4.49 10.73 11.59
N LYS A 318 3.67 9.70 11.82
CA LYS A 318 4.10 8.44 12.41
C LYS A 318 3.34 7.26 11.80
N THR A 319 4.04 6.17 11.54
CA THR A 319 3.44 4.91 11.10
C THR A 319 4.01 3.78 11.96
N ASP A 320 3.16 2.90 12.46
CA ASP A 320 3.58 1.74 13.25
C ASP A 320 3.20 0.43 12.56
N PHE A 321 4.15 -0.49 12.47
CA PHE A 321 3.95 -1.90 12.09
C PHE A 321 4.02 -2.75 13.35
N TYR A 322 2.95 -3.47 13.67
CA TYR A 322 2.85 -4.30 14.86
C TYR A 322 2.92 -5.78 14.49
N GLY A 323 4.06 -6.41 14.79
CA GLY A 323 4.35 -7.78 14.40
C GLY A 323 4.53 -7.93 12.89
N GLY A 324 4.69 -9.15 12.45
CA GLY A 324 4.74 -9.50 11.04
C GLY A 324 5.93 -10.38 10.67
N THR A 325 5.81 -11.00 9.52
CA THR A 325 6.84 -11.90 8.98
C THR A 325 7.10 -11.54 7.52
N VAL A 326 8.38 -11.47 7.17
CA VAL A 326 8.87 -11.41 5.79
C VAL A 326 9.63 -12.70 5.52
N SER A 327 9.12 -13.55 4.65
CA SER A 327 9.78 -14.76 4.19
C SER A 327 10.32 -14.57 2.80
N VAL A 328 11.57 -14.91 2.58
CA VAL A 328 12.25 -14.87 1.29
C VAL A 328 12.78 -16.25 0.99
N PHE A 329 12.46 -16.79 -0.17
CA PHE A 329 12.96 -18.07 -0.63
C PHE A 329 13.67 -17.91 -1.97
N SER A 330 14.85 -18.57 -2.11
CA SER A 330 15.63 -18.62 -3.34
C SER A 330 16.03 -20.07 -3.65
N ASP A 331 15.99 -20.46 -4.92
CA ASP A 331 16.43 -21.78 -5.38
C ASP A 331 17.60 -21.64 -6.35
N LEU A 332 18.80 -22.10 -5.90
CA LEU A 332 20.02 -22.06 -6.71
C LEU A 332 20.03 -23.10 -7.84
N SER A 333 19.09 -24.05 -7.88
CA SER A 333 18.96 -25.00 -8.99
C SER A 333 18.38 -24.36 -10.25
N ILE A 334 17.66 -23.23 -10.09
CA ILE A 334 17.10 -22.48 -11.20
C ILE A 334 18.24 -21.70 -11.89
N PRO A 335 18.44 -21.85 -13.20
CA PRO A 335 19.44 -21.09 -13.94
C PRO A 335 19.24 -19.58 -13.82
N LEU A 336 20.33 -18.82 -13.85
CA LEU A 336 20.27 -17.37 -13.91
C LEU A 336 19.54 -16.94 -15.18
N GLY A 337 18.59 -16.04 -15.03
CA GLY A 337 17.89 -15.40 -16.15
C GLY A 337 18.63 -14.17 -16.68
N ALA A 338 17.91 -13.30 -17.41
CA ALA A 338 18.43 -12.01 -17.82
C ALA A 338 18.86 -11.15 -16.60
N LYS A 339 19.89 -10.33 -16.79
CA LYS A 339 20.33 -9.40 -15.73
C LYS A 339 19.18 -8.52 -15.26
N LYS A 340 18.96 -8.48 -13.95
CA LYS A 340 17.91 -7.63 -13.35
C LYS A 340 18.30 -6.16 -13.39
N PRO A 341 17.31 -5.26 -13.45
CA PRO A 341 17.56 -3.84 -13.25
C PRO A 341 18.21 -3.57 -11.89
N MET A 342 19.13 -2.62 -11.82
CA MET A 342 19.88 -2.30 -10.60
C MET A 342 19.07 -1.55 -9.52
N ASN A 343 17.88 -1.06 -9.80
CA ASN A 343 17.17 -0.05 -9.01
C ASN A 343 16.18 -0.65 -7.99
N HIS A 344 16.63 -1.61 -7.14
CA HIS A 344 15.73 -2.31 -6.20
C HIS A 344 16.17 -2.22 -4.73
N PHE A 345 16.99 -1.24 -4.36
CA PHE A 345 17.30 -0.99 -2.95
C PHE A 345 16.09 -0.37 -2.22
N PRO A 346 15.99 -0.48 -0.89
CA PRO A 346 14.81 -0.03 -0.14
C PRO A 346 14.35 1.40 -0.47
N HIS A 347 15.27 2.36 -0.55
CA HIS A 347 14.96 3.75 -0.89
C HIS A 347 14.58 3.95 -2.37
N GLN A 348 15.12 3.12 -3.27
CA GLN A 348 14.74 3.13 -4.69
C GLN A 348 13.31 2.59 -4.89
N LEU A 349 12.91 1.57 -4.12
CA LEU A 349 11.53 1.05 -4.12
C LEU A 349 10.53 2.11 -3.62
N VAL A 350 10.90 2.92 -2.63
CA VAL A 350 10.07 4.06 -2.19
C VAL A 350 9.81 5.03 -3.33
N MET A 351 10.82 5.30 -4.17
CA MET A 351 10.67 6.20 -5.34
C MET A 351 9.76 5.63 -6.43
N MET A 352 9.50 4.32 -6.45
CA MET A 352 8.60 3.66 -7.40
C MET A 352 7.13 3.68 -6.95
N ILE A 353 6.82 4.11 -5.73
CA ILE A 353 5.45 4.24 -5.25
C ILE A 353 4.70 5.26 -6.12
N PRO A 354 3.56 4.89 -6.74
CA PRO A 354 2.90 5.73 -7.75
C PRO A 354 2.19 6.97 -7.19
N VAL A 355 2.09 7.06 -5.86
CA VAL A 355 1.47 8.21 -5.16
C VAL A 355 2.53 8.95 -4.34
N PRO A 356 2.45 10.28 -4.20
CA PRO A 356 3.35 11.02 -3.33
C PRO A 356 3.18 10.61 -1.86
N VAL A 357 4.27 10.22 -1.21
CA VAL A 357 4.27 9.72 0.18
C VAL A 357 5.28 10.50 1.01
N LEU A 358 4.88 10.87 2.22
CA LEU A 358 5.76 11.33 3.29
C LEU A 358 5.36 10.65 4.60
N VAL A 359 6.24 9.81 5.12
CA VAL A 359 6.17 9.27 6.48
C VAL A 359 7.36 9.79 7.25
N SER A 360 7.11 10.66 8.26
CA SER A 360 8.21 11.27 9.01
C SER A 360 8.92 10.25 9.89
N GLU A 361 8.17 9.34 10.52
CA GLU A 361 8.70 8.26 11.34
C GLU A 361 7.90 6.96 11.12
N LEU A 362 8.60 5.89 10.78
CA LEU A 362 8.07 4.54 10.68
C LEU A 362 8.70 3.68 11.78
N ASN A 363 7.89 3.17 12.69
CA ASN A 363 8.31 2.23 13.72
C ASN A 363 7.86 0.82 13.38
N PHE A 364 8.72 -0.14 13.60
CA PHE A 364 8.38 -1.55 13.51
C PHE A 364 8.66 -2.25 14.84
N HIS A 365 7.70 -3.09 15.24
CA HIS A 365 7.67 -3.76 16.53
C HIS A 365 7.61 -5.27 16.29
N GLN A 366 8.61 -6.00 16.76
CA GLN A 366 8.65 -7.47 16.77
C GLN A 366 8.44 -8.11 15.37
N LEU A 367 9.04 -7.54 14.32
CA LEU A 367 9.05 -8.18 13.00
C LEU A 367 9.96 -9.41 13.01
N LYS A 368 9.68 -10.33 12.09
CA LYS A 368 10.47 -11.52 11.80
C LYS A 368 10.85 -11.53 10.33
N VAL A 369 12.11 -11.80 10.03
CA VAL A 369 12.60 -12.05 8.67
C VAL A 369 13.15 -13.45 8.61
N ILE A 370 12.76 -14.22 7.60
CA ILE A 370 13.23 -15.58 7.32
C ILE A 370 13.76 -15.58 5.90
N PHE A 371 15.02 -15.87 5.74
CA PHE A 371 15.63 -16.12 4.44
C PHE A 371 15.98 -17.60 4.31
N GLN A 372 15.53 -18.23 3.23
CA GLN A 372 15.78 -19.61 2.92
C GLN A 372 16.37 -19.73 1.52
N GLN A 373 17.41 -20.55 1.36
CA GLN A 373 18.03 -20.79 0.07
C GLN A 373 18.29 -22.27 -0.12
N TYR A 374 17.71 -22.85 -1.16
CA TYR A 374 18.03 -24.22 -1.57
C TYR A 374 19.33 -24.24 -2.36
N ASN A 375 20.24 -25.11 -1.95
CA ASN A 375 21.51 -25.34 -2.63
C ASN A 375 21.50 -26.74 -3.28
N PRO A 376 21.52 -26.86 -4.62
CA PRO A 376 21.49 -28.15 -5.30
C PRO A 376 22.77 -29.00 -5.09
N GLU A 377 23.91 -28.36 -4.77
CA GLU A 377 25.16 -29.09 -4.52
C GLU A 377 25.12 -29.81 -3.18
N THR A 378 24.47 -29.24 -2.17
CA THR A 378 24.32 -29.86 -0.84
C THR A 378 22.97 -30.57 -0.69
N ARG A 379 22.06 -30.38 -1.65
CA ARG A 379 20.63 -30.82 -1.63
C ARG A 379 19.91 -30.44 -0.34
N SER A 380 20.27 -29.31 0.24
CA SER A 380 19.72 -28.83 1.50
C SER A 380 19.33 -27.36 1.44
N ILE A 381 18.50 -26.94 2.38
CA ILE A 381 18.06 -25.55 2.52
C ILE A 381 18.87 -24.93 3.66
N GLY A 382 19.61 -23.87 3.34
CA GLY A 382 20.17 -22.98 4.34
C GLY A 382 19.12 -21.97 4.77
N MET A 383 19.09 -21.66 6.07
CA MET A 383 18.12 -20.75 6.64
C MET A 383 18.78 -19.71 7.54
N VAL A 384 18.45 -18.44 7.31
CA VAL A 384 18.82 -17.33 8.19
C VAL A 384 17.53 -16.73 8.76
N THR A 385 17.48 -16.55 10.07
CA THR A 385 16.35 -15.93 10.74
C THR A 385 16.80 -14.70 11.54
N CYS A 386 16.04 -13.61 11.45
CA CYS A 386 16.13 -12.47 12.35
C CYS A 386 14.76 -12.28 13.00
N THR A 387 14.71 -12.32 14.32
CA THR A 387 13.47 -12.19 15.11
C THR A 387 13.51 -11.00 16.05
N ASN A 388 12.37 -10.66 16.62
CA ASN A 388 12.21 -9.50 17.51
C ASN A 388 12.77 -8.21 16.90
N ILE A 389 12.68 -8.08 15.58
CA ILE A 389 13.17 -6.89 14.89
C ILE A 389 12.32 -5.71 15.31
N SER A 390 12.93 -4.75 15.97
CA SER A 390 12.28 -3.51 16.38
C SER A 390 13.20 -2.35 16.07
N GLY A 391 12.61 -1.25 15.59
CA GLY A 391 13.40 -0.12 15.14
C GLY A 391 12.57 1.00 14.54
N THR A 392 13.28 2.00 14.04
CA THR A 392 12.70 3.22 13.48
C THR A 392 13.39 3.58 12.18
N ALA A 393 12.59 3.84 11.15
CA ALA A 393 13.04 4.53 9.95
C ALA A 393 12.48 5.96 9.93
N ARG A 394 13.28 6.94 9.50
CA ARG A 394 12.90 8.35 9.48
C ARG A 394 13.01 8.92 8.08
N HIS A 395 12.07 9.83 7.77
CA HIS A 395 12.02 10.57 6.53
C HIS A 395 11.92 9.67 5.29
N ILE A 396 10.83 8.90 5.22
CA ILE A 396 10.52 8.04 4.09
C ILE A 396 9.64 8.85 3.12
N THR A 397 10.17 9.20 1.96
CA THR A 397 9.45 10.05 1.00
C THR A 397 9.92 9.85 -0.43
N ASN A 398 9.00 10.05 -1.40
CA ASN A 398 9.28 10.22 -2.82
C ASN A 398 8.93 11.63 -3.31
N ILE A 399 8.66 12.58 -2.40
CA ILE A 399 8.30 13.95 -2.71
C ILE A 399 9.58 14.79 -2.89
N ARG A 400 9.80 15.34 -4.09
CA ARG A 400 11.04 16.05 -4.45
C ARG A 400 11.38 17.22 -3.51
N ASP A 401 10.39 18.01 -3.08
CA ASP A 401 10.62 19.15 -2.20
C ASP A 401 11.08 18.72 -0.81
N GLU A 402 10.51 17.62 -0.29
CA GLU A 402 10.95 17.03 0.97
C GLU A 402 12.36 16.45 0.87
N ILE A 403 12.70 15.83 -0.27
CA ILE A 403 14.05 15.31 -0.53
C ILE A 403 15.09 16.47 -0.60
N ARG A 404 14.74 17.60 -1.21
CA ARG A 404 15.63 18.77 -1.23
C ARG A 404 15.89 19.33 0.17
N ARG A 405 14.86 19.32 1.02
CA ARG A 405 14.97 19.80 2.41
C ARG A 405 15.78 18.84 3.28
N LEU A 406 15.58 17.53 3.13
CA LEU A 406 16.29 16.48 3.87
C LEU A 406 16.61 15.32 2.93
N PRO A 407 17.86 15.21 2.42
CA PRO A 407 18.21 14.28 1.34
C PRO A 407 18.45 12.83 1.78
N TYR A 408 18.17 12.47 3.03
CA TYR A 408 18.46 11.13 3.53
C TYR A 408 17.27 10.51 4.27
N THR A 409 17.08 9.20 4.05
CA THR A 409 16.33 8.32 4.96
C THR A 409 17.31 7.62 5.89
N SER A 410 17.01 7.57 7.17
CA SER A 410 17.79 6.78 8.15
C SER A 410 16.93 5.65 8.70
N LEU A 411 17.58 4.51 9.02
CA LEU A 411 16.94 3.37 9.66
C LEU A 411 17.85 2.85 10.78
N THR A 412 17.29 2.63 11.95
CA THR A 412 17.97 1.95 13.08
C THR A 412 17.12 0.80 13.54
N ALA A 413 17.71 -0.37 13.75
CA ALA A 413 17.00 -1.54 14.23
C ALA A 413 17.86 -2.41 15.14
N LYS A 414 17.19 -3.13 16.03
CA LYS A 414 17.75 -4.23 16.82
C LYS A 414 17.01 -5.51 16.48
N ALA A 415 17.69 -6.65 16.56
CA ALA A 415 17.14 -7.94 16.23
C ALA A 415 17.86 -9.05 17.00
N LEU A 416 17.30 -10.25 16.98
CA LEU A 416 17.98 -11.49 17.38
C LEU A 416 18.30 -12.29 16.11
N PHE A 417 19.57 -12.32 15.73
CA PHE A 417 20.06 -13.16 14.65
C PHE A 417 20.02 -14.63 15.07
N MET A 418 19.48 -15.49 14.21
CA MET A 418 19.24 -16.92 14.49
C MET A 418 18.49 -17.17 15.81
N ASN A 419 17.55 -16.28 16.16
CA ASN A 419 16.71 -16.28 17.37
C ASN A 419 17.50 -16.14 18.70
N LYS A 420 18.78 -15.86 18.67
CA LYS A 420 19.66 -15.93 19.87
C LYS A 420 20.60 -14.73 20.02
N VAL A 421 21.23 -14.31 18.92
CA VAL A 421 22.36 -13.39 18.97
C VAL A 421 21.88 -11.95 18.78
N PRO A 422 22.09 -11.07 19.76
CA PRO A 422 21.78 -9.66 19.62
C PRO A 422 22.51 -9.04 18.44
N MET A 423 21.78 -8.30 17.62
CA MET A 423 22.30 -7.58 16.46
C MET A 423 21.68 -6.20 16.42
N ALA A 424 22.47 -5.18 16.08
CA ALA A 424 22.02 -3.83 15.83
C ALA A 424 22.49 -3.36 14.46
N VAL A 425 21.60 -2.67 13.73
CA VAL A 425 21.93 -2.14 12.41
C VAL A 425 21.53 -0.68 12.31
N ARG A 426 22.33 0.10 11.57
CA ARG A 426 22.00 1.48 11.18
C ARG A 426 22.25 1.62 9.70
N PHE A 427 21.23 2.12 8.98
CA PHE A 427 21.32 2.44 7.57
C PHE A 427 21.08 3.93 7.35
N LYS A 428 21.75 4.49 6.35
CA LYS A 428 21.51 5.82 5.82
C LYS A 428 21.43 5.71 4.29
N PHE A 429 20.32 6.13 3.70
CA PHE A 429 20.07 6.04 2.27
C PHE A 429 20.01 7.44 1.67
N ASN A 430 20.68 7.67 0.55
CA ASN A 430 20.70 8.94 -0.14
C ASN A 430 19.52 9.06 -1.11
N LEU A 431 18.48 9.81 -0.72
CA LEU A 431 17.31 10.04 -1.55
C LEU A 431 17.58 11.01 -2.70
N ALA A 432 18.47 12.00 -2.48
CA ALA A 432 18.80 12.98 -3.52
C ALA A 432 19.51 12.33 -4.71
N ASN A 433 20.29 11.30 -4.44
CA ASN A 433 20.99 10.50 -5.44
C ASN A 433 20.50 9.06 -5.48
N TYR A 434 19.17 8.86 -5.35
CA TYR A 434 18.58 7.52 -5.26
C TYR A 434 18.88 6.64 -6.49
N GLN A 435 19.04 7.24 -7.65
CA GLN A 435 19.34 6.51 -8.90
C GLN A 435 20.68 5.76 -8.83
N SER A 436 21.69 6.33 -8.17
CA SER A 436 22.96 5.63 -7.93
C SER A 436 22.87 4.53 -6.89
N GLY A 437 21.82 4.53 -6.05
CA GLY A 437 21.64 3.55 -4.99
C GLY A 437 22.54 3.76 -3.76
N GLN A 438 23.09 4.98 -3.55
CA GLN A 438 24.01 5.26 -2.45
C GLN A 438 23.42 4.99 -1.09
N PHE A 439 24.16 4.26 -0.25
CA PHE A 439 23.82 4.00 1.15
C PHE A 439 25.07 3.81 2.01
N SER A 440 24.88 3.91 3.33
CA SER A 440 25.83 3.41 4.32
C SER A 440 25.12 2.49 5.31
N ALA A 441 25.84 1.50 5.83
CA ALA A 441 25.38 0.52 6.80
C ALA A 441 26.42 0.31 7.91
N ASN A 442 25.96 0.33 9.16
CA ASN A 442 26.74 -0.12 10.30
C ASN A 442 26.02 -1.31 10.92
N VAL A 443 26.71 -2.40 11.08
CA VAL A 443 26.21 -3.64 11.68
C VAL A 443 27.07 -3.98 12.89
N ASN A 444 26.41 -4.20 14.02
CA ASN A 444 27.06 -4.74 15.23
C ASN A 444 26.37 -6.04 15.59
N MET A 445 27.15 -7.06 15.88
CA MET A 445 26.66 -8.38 16.26
C MET A 445 27.42 -8.88 17.49
N ASP A 446 26.70 -9.46 18.40
CA ASP A 446 27.24 -10.04 19.64
C ASP A 446 27.77 -11.47 19.39
N THR A 447 28.11 -12.17 20.46
CA THR A 447 28.75 -13.47 20.46
C THR A 447 28.05 -14.54 19.64
N LEU A 448 28.78 -15.14 18.69
CA LEU A 448 28.34 -16.27 17.85
C LEU A 448 29.08 -17.55 18.19
N ASN A 449 28.39 -18.68 18.16
CA ASN A 449 28.97 -20.00 18.33
C ASN A 449 28.59 -20.95 17.20
N LYS A 450 29.20 -22.15 17.18
CA LYS A 450 28.99 -23.17 16.14
C LYS A 450 27.52 -23.59 15.97
N ILE A 451 26.72 -23.62 17.06
CA ILE A 451 25.32 -24.02 17.03
C ILE A 451 24.49 -22.99 16.25
N THR A 452 24.89 -21.73 16.33
CA THR A 452 24.19 -20.63 15.62
C THR A 452 24.61 -20.54 14.15
N ILE A 453 25.91 -20.80 13.84
CA ILE A 453 26.44 -20.55 12.49
C ILE A 453 26.33 -21.76 11.56
N ASN A 454 26.45 -23.01 12.07
CA ASN A 454 26.45 -24.21 11.24
C ASN A 454 25.17 -24.43 10.42
N PRO A 455 23.97 -24.10 10.89
CA PRO A 455 22.75 -24.15 10.07
C PRO A 455 22.80 -23.30 8.78
N ILE A 456 23.74 -22.36 8.71
CA ILE A 456 23.98 -21.50 7.52
C ILE A 456 25.25 -21.99 6.80
N ALA A 457 26.33 -22.21 7.56
CA ALA A 457 27.65 -22.53 7.02
C ALA A 457 27.68 -23.89 6.30
N GLU A 458 27.00 -24.89 6.81
CA GLU A 458 26.98 -26.23 6.22
C GLU A 458 26.22 -26.28 4.88
N PRO A 459 24.94 -25.83 4.78
CA PRO A 459 24.20 -25.88 3.53
C PRO A 459 24.67 -24.85 2.48
N LEU A 460 25.06 -23.65 2.90
CA LEU A 460 25.41 -22.57 1.97
C LEU A 460 26.91 -22.39 1.76
N GLY A 461 27.69 -22.50 2.85
CA GLY A 461 29.14 -22.31 2.82
C GLY A 461 29.94 -23.57 2.57
N ARG A 462 29.34 -24.75 2.68
CA ARG A 462 29.97 -26.06 2.55
C ARG A 462 31.15 -26.29 3.53
N PHE A 463 31.04 -25.73 4.72
CA PHE A 463 31.97 -25.96 5.81
C PHE A 463 31.23 -26.07 7.14
N THR A 464 31.83 -26.76 8.09
CA THR A 464 31.34 -26.82 9.48
C THR A 464 32.34 -26.19 10.42
N VAL A 465 31.86 -25.42 11.36
CA VAL A 465 32.66 -24.91 12.49
C VAL A 465 32.67 -25.98 13.57
N LYS A 466 33.85 -26.56 13.83
CA LYS A 466 34.06 -27.63 14.84
C LYS A 466 34.20 -27.05 16.23
N ASN A 467 35.00 -26.01 16.34
CA ASN A 467 35.25 -25.28 17.57
C ASN A 467 35.42 -23.78 17.25
N GLY A 468 35.43 -22.98 18.29
CA GLY A 468 35.62 -21.54 18.21
C GLY A 468 34.42 -20.74 18.69
N GLN A 469 34.72 -19.57 19.19
CA GLN A 469 33.76 -18.57 19.64
C GLN A 469 34.09 -17.25 18.98
N MET A 470 33.11 -16.71 18.26
CA MET A 470 33.14 -15.32 17.82
C MET A 470 32.57 -14.47 18.95
N GLN A 471 33.34 -13.52 19.47
CA GLN A 471 32.95 -12.71 20.61
C GLN A 471 32.13 -11.51 20.21
N GLN A 472 32.57 -10.81 19.20
CA GLN A 472 31.89 -9.61 18.68
C GLN A 472 32.26 -9.43 17.21
N GLY A 473 31.32 -8.87 16.44
CA GLY A 473 31.54 -8.49 15.05
C GLY A 473 30.98 -7.12 14.75
N THR A 474 31.75 -6.29 14.04
CA THR A 474 31.32 -5.01 13.51
C THR A 474 31.59 -4.92 12.03
N ALA A 475 30.69 -4.28 11.28
CA ALA A 475 30.91 -3.96 9.87
C ALA A 475 30.49 -2.51 9.60
N HIS A 476 31.36 -1.78 8.96
CA HIS A 476 31.07 -0.46 8.39
C HIS A 476 31.16 -0.56 6.88
N ILE A 477 30.07 -0.27 6.19
CA ILE A 477 29.89 -0.52 4.77
C ILE A 477 29.28 0.69 4.10
N GLU A 478 29.87 1.12 2.99
CA GLU A 478 29.30 2.12 2.09
C GLU A 478 29.19 1.51 0.70
N GLY A 479 28.12 1.83 -0.01
CA GLY A 479 27.93 1.24 -1.32
C GLY A 479 26.93 1.97 -2.18
N ASP A 480 26.88 1.51 -3.42
CA ASP A 480 25.95 1.98 -4.45
C ASP A 480 25.43 0.81 -5.30
N ASN A 481 24.85 1.10 -6.46
CA ASN A 481 24.36 0.07 -7.37
C ASN A 481 25.44 -0.86 -7.92
N PHE A 482 26.71 -0.48 -7.86
CA PHE A 482 27.80 -1.19 -8.55
C PHE A 482 28.83 -1.76 -7.59
N ASN A 483 29.25 -0.99 -6.60
CA ASN A 483 30.34 -1.34 -5.71
C ASN A 483 29.96 -1.09 -4.25
N LEU A 484 30.59 -1.87 -3.40
CA LEU A 484 30.50 -1.79 -1.96
C LEU A 484 31.91 -1.78 -1.38
N HIS A 485 32.17 -0.86 -0.47
CA HIS A 485 33.45 -0.73 0.23
C HIS A 485 33.20 -0.69 1.72
N GLY A 486 34.17 -1.14 2.51
CA GLY A 486 34.05 -1.07 3.95
C GLY A 486 35.11 -1.81 4.71
N THR A 487 34.89 -1.93 6.00
CA THR A 487 35.72 -2.70 6.92
C THR A 487 34.85 -3.67 7.71
N VAL A 488 35.41 -4.85 8.00
CA VAL A 488 34.77 -5.84 8.84
C VAL A 488 35.78 -6.23 9.92
N GLU A 489 35.39 -6.06 11.18
CA GLU A 489 36.18 -6.42 12.34
C GLU A 489 35.44 -7.49 13.11
N ILE A 490 36.15 -8.58 13.43
CA ILE A 490 35.58 -9.73 14.12
C ILE A 490 36.59 -10.28 15.10
N PHE A 491 36.17 -10.40 16.36
CA PHE A 491 36.95 -11.01 17.42
C PHE A 491 36.52 -12.45 17.57
N TYR A 492 37.49 -13.36 17.50
CA TYR A 492 37.24 -14.79 17.71
C TYR A 492 38.47 -15.52 18.27
N THR A 493 38.21 -16.62 18.95
CA THR A 493 39.22 -17.50 19.57
C THR A 493 38.95 -18.95 19.22
N ASP A 494 40.03 -19.74 19.12
CA ASP A 494 40.03 -21.20 18.94
C ASP A 494 39.14 -21.68 17.76
N LEU A 495 39.18 -20.94 16.63
CA LEU A 495 38.37 -21.23 15.46
C LEU A 495 38.92 -22.42 14.66
N HIS A 496 38.13 -23.50 14.59
CA HIS A 496 38.42 -24.69 13.79
C HIS A 496 37.31 -24.94 12.78
N ILE A 497 37.63 -24.84 11.49
CA ILE A 497 36.72 -25.04 10.38
C ILE A 497 37.10 -26.28 9.60
N THR A 498 36.13 -27.11 9.24
CA THR A 498 36.29 -28.27 8.39
C THR A 498 35.43 -28.12 7.13
N PRO A 499 36.04 -28.16 5.93
CA PRO A 499 35.28 -28.18 4.69
C PRO A 499 34.43 -29.43 4.56
N LEU A 500 33.25 -29.29 3.91
CA LEU A 500 32.34 -30.38 3.60
C LEU A 500 32.37 -30.66 2.10
N LYS A 501 32.43 -31.93 1.71
CA LYS A 501 32.36 -32.37 0.32
C LYS A 501 30.99 -32.92 0.03
N SER A 502 30.42 -32.58 -1.13
CA SER A 502 29.21 -33.22 -1.64
C SER A 502 29.57 -34.65 -2.07
N ASP A 503 28.85 -35.64 -1.54
CA ASP A 503 28.90 -37.01 -2.08
C ASP A 503 27.95 -37.05 -3.29
N SER A 504 28.51 -37.28 -4.47
CA SER A 504 27.77 -37.33 -5.73
C SER A 504 26.70 -38.43 -5.79
N THR A 505 26.79 -39.44 -4.89
CA THR A 505 25.89 -40.61 -4.91
C THR A 505 24.68 -40.51 -3.97
N HIS A 506 24.80 -39.86 -2.83
CA HIS A 506 23.71 -39.85 -1.81
C HIS A 506 23.32 -38.46 -1.29
N GLY A 507 23.94 -37.39 -1.78
CA GLY A 507 23.57 -36.02 -1.36
C GLY A 507 23.91 -35.64 0.09
N GLU A 508 24.54 -36.53 0.84
CA GLU A 508 25.01 -36.26 2.20
C GLU A 508 26.39 -35.60 2.21
N LEU A 509 26.58 -34.62 3.08
CA LEU A 509 27.87 -33.95 3.27
C LEU A 509 28.80 -34.85 4.11
N LYS A 510 29.82 -35.44 3.48
CA LYS A 510 30.80 -36.28 4.15
C LYS A 510 32.15 -35.59 4.39
N LYS A 511 32.81 -35.97 5.50
CA LYS A 511 34.06 -35.40 6.00
C LYS A 511 35.33 -35.80 5.22
N ASN A 512 35.32 -36.33 4.01
CA ASN A 512 36.51 -36.90 3.43
C ASN A 512 37.09 -36.20 2.20
N HIS A 513 38.41 -35.99 2.23
CA HIS A 513 39.35 -35.72 1.14
C HIS A 513 39.49 -34.30 0.57
N LEU A 514 39.31 -33.27 1.36
CA LEU A 514 39.93 -31.98 1.05
C LEU A 514 41.35 -31.87 1.66
N LYS A 515 41.91 -32.94 2.17
CA LYS A 515 43.30 -32.94 2.66
C LYS A 515 44.30 -32.43 1.64
N SER A 516 44.12 -32.67 0.34
CA SER A 516 45.02 -32.18 -0.69
C SER A 516 44.79 -30.70 -1.08
N PHE A 517 43.58 -30.17 -0.91
CA PHE A 517 43.27 -28.79 -1.28
C PHE A 517 43.66 -27.80 -0.18
N PHE A 518 43.44 -28.16 1.11
CA PHE A 518 43.86 -27.34 2.25
C PHE A 518 45.29 -27.63 2.72
N ALA A 519 45.83 -28.82 2.42
CA ALA A 519 47.20 -29.20 2.86
C ALA A 519 48.30 -28.36 2.21
N ASN A 520 48.03 -27.73 1.07
CA ASN A 520 49.06 -26.99 0.34
C ASN A 520 48.95 -25.47 0.35
N THR A 521 47.88 -24.84 0.90
CA THR A 521 47.74 -23.39 0.68
C THR A 521 46.96 -22.58 1.72
N VAL A 522 46.30 -23.14 2.72
CA VAL A 522 45.44 -22.33 3.62
C VAL A 522 45.76 -22.59 5.09
N PHE A 523 46.56 -21.72 5.69
CA PHE A 523 46.63 -21.60 7.15
C PHE A 523 45.41 -20.79 7.61
N ILE A 524 44.35 -21.46 8.07
CA ILE A 524 43.25 -20.80 8.75
C ILE A 524 43.76 -20.22 10.05
N LYS A 525 43.66 -18.93 10.20
CA LYS A 525 44.02 -18.21 11.42
C LYS A 525 42.95 -18.50 12.46
N ASN A 526 43.34 -19.15 13.56
CA ASN A 526 42.42 -19.68 14.57
C ASN A 526 41.95 -18.64 15.61
N GLU A 527 42.55 -17.43 15.61
CA GLU A 527 42.20 -16.36 16.54
C GLU A 527 42.33 -14.97 15.88
N ASN A 528 41.57 -13.99 16.34
CA ASN A 528 41.71 -12.58 16.02
C ASN A 528 41.26 -11.73 17.21
N PRO A 529 42.12 -10.89 17.81
CA PRO A 529 43.55 -10.68 17.46
C PRO A 529 44.42 -11.92 17.73
N SER A 530 45.55 -11.99 17.02
CA SER A 530 46.61 -12.96 17.33
C SER A 530 47.72 -12.22 18.05
N GLY A 531 47.81 -12.38 19.36
CA GLY A 531 48.59 -11.51 20.21
C GLY A 531 48.11 -10.04 20.09
N ASN A 532 49.02 -9.14 19.67
CA ASN A 532 48.70 -7.74 19.46
C ASN A 532 48.26 -7.40 18.01
N ASP A 533 48.21 -8.40 17.11
CA ASP A 533 47.84 -8.21 15.70
C ASP A 533 46.33 -8.36 15.49
N LEU A 534 45.62 -7.23 15.49
CA LEU A 534 44.20 -7.16 15.15
C LEU A 534 44.03 -7.03 13.62
N ARG A 535 43.42 -8.02 13.01
CA ARG A 535 43.09 -8.01 11.58
C ARG A 535 41.73 -7.40 11.34
N GLN A 536 41.71 -6.31 10.61
CA GLN A 536 40.53 -5.57 10.17
C GLN A 536 40.63 -5.27 8.67
N PRO A 537 40.43 -6.27 7.81
CA PRO A 537 40.65 -6.10 6.38
C PRO A 537 39.63 -5.14 5.74
N ALA A 538 40.14 -4.33 4.82
CA ALA A 538 39.27 -3.59 3.91
C ALA A 538 38.58 -4.56 2.94
N VAL A 539 37.32 -4.28 2.70
CA VAL A 539 36.44 -5.06 1.83
C VAL A 539 36.04 -4.24 0.63
N THR A 540 36.15 -4.83 -0.56
CA THR A 540 35.58 -4.27 -1.80
C THR A 540 34.87 -5.40 -2.52
N VAL A 541 33.60 -5.20 -2.87
CA VAL A 541 32.75 -6.18 -3.55
C VAL A 541 32.02 -5.49 -4.70
N GLY A 542 32.12 -6.04 -5.91
CA GLY A 542 31.24 -5.69 -7.02
C GLY A 542 29.87 -6.32 -6.82
N ARG A 543 28.82 -5.61 -7.21
CA ARG A 543 27.46 -6.14 -7.13
C ARG A 543 27.18 -7.10 -8.27
N ASP A 544 26.71 -8.30 -7.91
CA ASP A 544 26.03 -9.17 -8.85
C ASP A 544 24.60 -8.65 -9.12
N HIS A 545 24.20 -8.58 -10.40
CA HIS A 545 22.87 -8.12 -10.82
C HIS A 545 21.71 -8.97 -10.32
N HIS A 546 21.98 -10.21 -9.88
CA HIS A 546 20.97 -11.13 -9.37
C HIS A 546 20.83 -11.08 -7.84
N GLN A 547 21.71 -10.34 -7.16
CA GLN A 547 21.66 -10.20 -5.70
C GLN A 547 20.67 -9.12 -5.25
N ASN A 548 19.86 -9.43 -4.24
CA ASN A 548 19.10 -8.45 -3.49
C ASN A 548 20.01 -7.62 -2.56
N PHE A 549 19.44 -6.55 -1.98
CA PHE A 549 20.15 -5.64 -1.09
C PHE A 549 20.78 -6.33 0.13
N VAL A 550 20.07 -7.27 0.77
CA VAL A 550 20.55 -7.98 1.97
C VAL A 550 21.69 -8.95 1.60
N ALA A 551 21.53 -9.70 0.51
CA ALA A 551 22.57 -10.61 0.01
C ALA A 551 23.83 -9.84 -0.38
N TYR A 552 23.72 -8.63 -0.94
CA TYR A 552 24.85 -7.79 -1.28
C TYR A 552 25.67 -7.37 -0.04
N ILE A 553 24.99 -6.89 1.02
CA ILE A 553 25.65 -6.57 2.29
C ILE A 553 26.27 -7.81 2.93
N TRP A 554 25.53 -8.93 2.89
CA TRP A 554 26.03 -10.20 3.42
C TRP A 554 27.31 -10.66 2.71
N THR A 555 27.40 -10.51 1.39
CA THR A 555 28.60 -10.83 0.60
C THR A 555 29.81 -10.02 1.07
N ALA A 556 29.63 -8.74 1.42
CA ALA A 556 30.71 -7.92 1.96
C ALA A 556 31.17 -8.39 3.34
N ILE A 557 30.22 -8.69 4.25
CA ILE A 557 30.53 -9.21 5.58
C ILE A 557 31.29 -10.55 5.45
N LEU A 558 30.80 -11.44 4.60
CA LEU A 558 31.42 -12.74 4.36
C LEU A 558 32.82 -12.61 3.74
N THR A 559 33.02 -11.66 2.83
CA THR A 559 34.33 -11.33 2.26
C THR A 559 35.31 -10.87 3.34
N GLY A 560 34.89 -10.03 4.26
CA GLY A 560 35.67 -9.59 5.40
C GLY A 560 36.02 -10.73 6.35
N LEU A 561 35.05 -11.57 6.66
CA LEU A 561 35.28 -12.81 7.44
C LEU A 561 36.34 -13.70 6.81
N CYS A 562 36.22 -14.01 5.53
CA CYS A 562 37.19 -14.85 4.81
C CYS A 562 38.59 -14.25 4.87
N LYS A 563 38.74 -12.95 4.60
CA LYS A 563 40.04 -12.26 4.68
C LYS A 563 40.63 -12.29 6.09
N THR A 564 39.81 -12.06 7.12
CA THR A 564 40.27 -12.10 8.53
C THR A 564 40.76 -13.49 8.92
N MET A 565 40.07 -14.52 8.46
CA MET A 565 40.40 -15.94 8.75
C MET A 565 41.52 -16.51 7.86
N GLY A 566 41.94 -15.80 6.81
CA GLY A 566 42.90 -16.29 5.83
C GLY A 566 42.30 -17.30 4.83
N ILE A 567 40.98 -17.31 4.67
CA ILE A 567 40.26 -18.15 3.71
C ILE A 567 40.21 -17.45 2.35
N PRO A 568 40.63 -18.11 1.25
CA PRO A 568 40.47 -17.52 -0.07
C PRO A 568 39.00 -17.20 -0.39
N VAL A 569 38.68 -15.92 -0.65
CA VAL A 569 37.30 -15.42 -0.85
C VAL A 569 36.59 -16.22 -1.95
N LYS A 570 37.29 -16.56 -3.04
CA LYS A 570 36.74 -17.32 -4.19
C LYS A 570 36.18 -18.71 -3.84
N LEU A 571 36.52 -19.24 -2.68
CA LEU A 571 36.02 -20.55 -2.23
C LEU A 571 34.63 -20.46 -1.60
N VAL A 572 34.30 -19.31 -1.05
CA VAL A 572 33.08 -19.08 -0.27
C VAL A 572 32.13 -18.12 -1.00
N VAL A 573 32.69 -17.12 -1.63
CA VAL A 573 31.95 -16.12 -2.42
C VAL A 573 32.19 -16.45 -3.89
N LYS A 574 31.20 -17.02 -4.55
CA LYS A 574 31.21 -17.19 -6.01
C LYS A 574 30.87 -15.84 -6.62
N ASN A 575 31.83 -15.12 -7.20
CA ASN A 575 31.58 -14.09 -8.20
C ASN A 575 31.35 -14.84 -9.52
N GLU A 576 30.12 -14.93 -9.96
CA GLU A 576 29.77 -15.45 -11.28
C GLU A 576 29.99 -14.39 -12.34
#